data_aec673d5c0c77ad9c4b4d36041a0c664
#
_entry.id   aec673d5c0c77ad9c4b4d36041a0c664
#
_cell.length_a   1.000
_cell.length_b   1.000
_cell.length_c   1.000
_cell.angle_alpha   90.00
_cell.angle_beta   90.00
_cell.angle_gamma   90.00
#
_symmetry.space_group_name_H-M   'P 1'
#
loop_
_entity.id
_entity.type
_entity.pdbx_description
1 polymer ?
#
loop_
_entity_poly.entity_id
_entity_poly.type
_entity_poly.pdbx_seq_one_letter_code
_entity_poly.pdbx_strand_id
1 'polypeptide(L)'
;GTVSTQLMLTGVIMSFCHMRIARPVSELDPTASMYCAGLGLELLGSFTDHEGFSGIMLGAPEAGWHLEFTHCRHHPVTPSPGDEDLLVLYYPQQAAWEAQCAAMDAAGFLRVTAFNPYWEVNGVTFVDRDGYRTVLQNRAWGMVCDSSGMAAS
;
A
#
# COMPACT_ATOMS: atom_id res chain seq x y z
N GLY A 1 36.30 4.92 0.43
CA GLY A 1 35.60 5.92 -0.32
C GLY A 1 35.40 5.58 -1.77
N THR A 2 36.41 5.03 -2.42
CA THR A 2 36.33 4.76 -3.87
C THR A 2 35.37 3.63 -4.21
N VAL A 3 35.27 2.62 -3.35
CA VAL A 3 34.36 1.48 -3.60
C VAL A 3 32.91 1.94 -3.62
N SER A 4 32.54 2.76 -2.65
CA SER A 4 31.17 3.28 -2.57
C SER A 4 30.83 4.12 -3.80
N THR A 5 31.76 4.97 -4.22
CA THR A 5 31.59 5.78 -5.41
C THR A 5 31.43 4.91 -6.66
N GLN A 6 32.21 3.86 -6.75
CA GLN A 6 32.16 2.94 -7.89
C GLN A 6 30.80 2.26 -8.00
N LEU A 7 30.23 1.81 -6.87
CA LEU A 7 28.92 1.20 -6.88
C LEU A 7 27.85 2.15 -7.36
N MET A 8 27.90 3.40 -6.97
CA MET A 8 26.95 4.40 -7.44
C MET A 8 27.06 4.65 -8.93
N LEU A 9 28.27 4.62 -9.47
CA LEU A 9 28.49 4.84 -10.90
C LEU A 9 28.00 3.68 -11.74
N THR A 10 27.96 2.46 -11.20
CA THR A 10 27.48 1.29 -11.94
C THR A 10 26.00 1.03 -11.74
N GLY A 11 25.38 1.66 -10.74
CA GLY A 11 23.97 1.49 -10.47
C GLY A 11 23.10 2.26 -11.46
N VAL A 12 21.87 1.76 -11.64
CA VAL A 12 20.85 2.46 -12.38
C VAL A 12 20.19 3.47 -11.46
N ILE A 13 20.20 4.73 -11.84
CA ILE A 13 19.53 5.79 -11.08
C ILE A 13 18.16 6.01 -11.69
N MET A 14 17.12 5.83 -10.88
CA MET A 14 15.76 6.10 -11.32
C MET A 14 15.59 7.61 -11.56
N SER A 15 15.01 7.95 -12.69
CA SER A 15 14.75 9.34 -13.02
C SER A 15 13.38 9.84 -12.56
N PHE A 16 12.44 8.93 -12.25
CA PHE A 16 11.17 9.36 -11.68
C PHE A 16 11.34 9.64 -10.18
N CYS A 17 10.62 10.63 -9.66
CA CYS A 17 10.75 11.06 -8.27
C CYS A 17 9.59 10.61 -7.39
N HIS A 18 8.50 10.12 -7.97
CA HIS A 18 7.29 9.80 -7.21
C HIS A 18 6.45 8.79 -7.96
N MET A 19 5.76 7.90 -7.24
CA MET A 19 4.89 6.89 -7.84
C MET A 19 3.47 7.03 -7.29
N ARG A 20 2.51 7.10 -8.20
CA ARG A 20 1.09 7.02 -7.85
C ARG A 20 0.58 5.65 -8.23
N ILE A 21 -0.18 5.04 -7.33
CA ILE A 21 -0.93 3.82 -7.60
C ILE A 21 -2.39 4.20 -7.65
N ALA A 22 -2.97 4.21 -8.85
CA ALA A 22 -4.35 4.64 -9.08
C ALA A 22 -5.27 3.44 -9.22
N ARG A 23 -6.43 3.50 -8.56
CA ARG A 23 -7.40 2.40 -8.56
C ARG A 23 -8.82 2.93 -8.66
N PRO A 24 -9.63 2.38 -9.56
CA PRO A 24 -11.07 2.66 -9.53
C PRO A 24 -11.70 1.96 -8.33
N VAL A 25 -12.62 2.63 -7.66
CA VAL A 25 -13.36 2.06 -6.52
C VAL A 25 -14.85 2.33 -6.68
N SER A 26 -15.67 1.52 -6.00
CA SER A 26 -17.12 1.67 -6.08
C SER A 26 -17.59 2.91 -5.32
N GLU A 27 -16.97 3.21 -4.17
CA GLU A 27 -17.33 4.37 -3.35
C GLU A 27 -16.07 4.98 -2.75
N LEU A 28 -15.84 6.27 -3.01
CA LEU A 28 -14.62 6.96 -2.61
C LEU A 28 -14.49 7.12 -1.10
N ASP A 29 -15.48 7.74 -0.46
CA ASP A 29 -15.34 8.11 0.95
C ASP A 29 -15.21 6.90 1.89
N PRO A 30 -16.03 5.85 1.78
CA PRO A 30 -15.84 4.66 2.60
C PRO A 30 -14.51 3.97 2.39
N THR A 31 -14.04 3.91 1.15
CA THR A 31 -12.74 3.31 0.84
C THR A 31 -11.60 4.12 1.45
N ALA A 32 -11.64 5.44 1.28
CA ALA A 32 -10.62 6.32 1.86
C ALA A 32 -10.58 6.19 3.38
N SER A 33 -11.75 6.15 4.03
CA SER A 33 -11.84 5.99 5.49
C SER A 33 -11.21 4.68 5.95
N MET A 34 -11.44 3.59 5.23
CA MET A 34 -10.83 2.29 5.56
C MET A 34 -9.30 2.36 5.53
N TYR A 35 -8.74 2.94 4.48
CA TYR A 35 -7.29 3.01 4.34
C TYR A 35 -6.65 3.99 5.32
N CYS A 36 -7.29 5.10 5.62
CA CYS A 36 -6.80 6.01 6.65
C CYS A 36 -6.80 5.34 8.02
N ALA A 37 -7.90 4.71 8.40
CA ALA A 37 -8.02 4.04 9.70
C ALA A 37 -7.16 2.79 9.79
N GLY A 38 -7.14 1.98 8.72
CA GLY A 38 -6.46 0.69 8.73
C GLY A 38 -4.95 0.79 8.59
N LEU A 39 -4.47 1.67 7.72
CA LEU A 39 -3.03 1.80 7.44
C LEU A 39 -2.41 3.08 8.00
N GLY A 40 -3.21 3.96 8.57
CA GLY A 40 -2.69 5.23 9.08
C GLY A 40 -2.30 6.21 8.00
N LEU A 41 -2.87 6.07 6.80
CA LEU A 41 -2.59 6.99 5.72
C LEU A 41 -3.27 8.34 5.95
N GLU A 42 -2.68 9.39 5.41
CA GLU A 42 -3.22 10.74 5.49
C GLU A 42 -3.88 11.12 4.18
N LEU A 43 -4.90 11.95 4.27
CA LEU A 43 -5.51 12.57 3.10
C LEU A 43 -4.54 13.62 2.56
N LEU A 44 -4.02 13.38 1.36
CA LEU A 44 -3.07 14.30 0.72
C LEU A 44 -3.76 15.31 -0.20
N GLY A 45 -4.89 14.94 -0.76
CA GLY A 45 -5.64 15.82 -1.65
C GLY A 45 -6.87 15.12 -2.19
N SER A 46 -7.72 15.87 -2.85
CA SER A 46 -8.90 15.33 -3.50
C SER A 46 -9.38 16.28 -4.60
N PHE A 47 -10.17 15.74 -5.51
CA PHE A 47 -10.86 16.55 -6.51
C PHE A 47 -12.24 15.94 -6.75
N THR A 48 -13.18 16.78 -7.18
CA THR A 48 -14.56 16.36 -7.37
C THR A 48 -15.04 16.80 -8.75
N ASP A 49 -15.57 15.82 -9.47
CA ASP A 49 -16.27 16.04 -10.73
C ASP A 49 -15.48 16.84 -11.77
N HIS A 50 -14.19 16.53 -11.93
CA HIS A 50 -13.39 17.07 -13.01
C HIS A 50 -13.63 16.21 -14.26
N GLU A 51 -14.42 16.73 -15.18
CA GLU A 51 -14.85 15.98 -16.37
C GLU A 51 -15.51 14.64 -16.02
N GLY A 52 -16.26 14.61 -14.91
CA GLY A 52 -16.93 13.40 -14.43
C GLY A 52 -16.08 12.55 -13.49
N PHE A 53 -14.78 12.82 -13.36
CA PHE A 53 -13.91 12.08 -12.46
C PHE A 53 -13.83 12.74 -11.09
N SER A 54 -13.85 11.91 -10.07
CA SER A 54 -13.54 12.33 -8.71
C SER A 54 -12.43 11.44 -8.18
N GLY A 55 -11.63 11.94 -7.26
CA GLY A 55 -10.52 11.18 -6.72
C GLY A 55 -10.09 11.66 -5.34
N ILE A 56 -9.48 10.72 -4.61
CA ILE A 56 -8.92 10.98 -3.28
C ILE A 56 -7.52 10.40 -3.26
N MET A 57 -6.55 11.21 -2.85
CA MET A 57 -5.16 10.79 -2.73
C MET A 57 -4.79 10.59 -1.27
N LEU A 58 -4.23 9.43 -0.95
CA LEU A 58 -3.84 9.03 0.39
C LEU A 58 -2.39 8.60 0.43
N GLY A 59 -1.72 8.91 1.54
CA GLY A 59 -0.32 8.49 1.71
C GLY A 59 0.29 9.15 2.91
N ALA A 60 1.57 9.43 2.83
CA ALA A 60 2.29 10.22 3.83
C ALA A 60 3.04 11.33 3.11
N PRO A 61 3.09 12.54 3.68
CA PRO A 61 3.91 13.61 3.12
C PRO A 61 5.36 13.12 2.98
N GLU A 62 5.98 13.46 1.87
CA GLU A 62 7.38 13.12 1.61
C GLU A 62 7.67 11.64 1.36
N ALA A 63 6.68 10.76 1.40
CA ALA A 63 6.85 9.41 0.91
C ALA A 63 7.00 9.45 -0.62
N GLY A 64 7.76 8.54 -1.17
CA GLY A 64 7.98 8.49 -2.62
C GLY A 64 6.82 7.88 -3.39
N TRP A 65 5.66 7.71 -2.76
CA TRP A 65 4.49 7.06 -3.34
C TRP A 65 3.21 7.57 -2.68
N HIS A 66 2.08 7.40 -3.37
CA HIS A 66 0.76 7.54 -2.76
C HIS A 66 -0.27 6.71 -3.52
N LEU A 67 -1.39 6.47 -2.87
CA LEU A 67 -2.55 5.84 -3.49
C LEU A 67 -3.52 6.91 -3.96
N GLU A 68 -4.17 6.64 -5.10
CA GLU A 68 -5.29 7.45 -5.56
C GLU A 68 -6.47 6.52 -5.81
N PHE A 69 -7.61 6.81 -5.20
CA PHE A 69 -8.86 6.13 -5.51
C PHE A 69 -9.70 7.03 -6.39
N THR A 70 -10.25 6.46 -7.46
CA THR A 70 -11.00 7.23 -8.47
C THR A 70 -12.38 6.65 -8.69
N HIS A 71 -13.26 7.53 -9.15
CA HIS A 71 -14.60 7.16 -9.60
C HIS A 71 -14.98 8.09 -10.74
N CYS A 72 -15.52 7.53 -11.82
CA CYS A 72 -16.02 8.31 -12.94
C CYS A 72 -17.53 8.18 -13.00
N ARG A 73 -18.23 9.28 -12.80
CA ARG A 73 -19.69 9.32 -12.72
C ARG A 73 -20.34 8.96 -14.07
N HIS A 74 -19.74 9.36 -15.18
CA HIS A 74 -20.28 9.12 -16.52
C HIS A 74 -19.92 7.75 -17.08
N HIS A 75 -18.85 7.15 -16.56
CA HIS A 75 -18.32 5.91 -17.11
C HIS A 75 -17.69 5.08 -15.99
N PRO A 76 -18.53 4.55 -15.08
CA PRO A 76 -18.00 3.79 -13.95
C PRO A 76 -17.20 2.58 -14.41
N VAL A 77 -16.05 2.39 -13.79
CA VAL A 77 -15.20 1.23 -14.04
C VAL A 77 -15.36 0.28 -12.87
N THR A 78 -15.77 -0.95 -13.14
CA THR A 78 -15.91 -1.97 -12.11
C THR A 78 -14.53 -2.41 -11.64
N PRO A 79 -14.22 -2.35 -10.34
CA PRO A 79 -12.97 -2.89 -9.82
C PRO A 79 -12.85 -4.39 -10.16
N SER A 80 -11.68 -4.79 -10.61
CA SER A 80 -11.44 -6.18 -11.04
C SER A 80 -10.04 -6.65 -10.67
N PRO A 81 -9.67 -6.60 -9.37
CA PRO A 81 -8.36 -7.07 -8.94
C PRO A 81 -8.28 -8.59 -8.99
N GLY A 82 -7.12 -9.12 -9.38
CA GLY A 82 -6.86 -10.54 -9.27
C GLY A 82 -6.30 -10.90 -7.89
N ASP A 83 -6.27 -12.20 -7.59
CA ASP A 83 -5.81 -12.70 -6.28
C ASP A 83 -4.32 -12.43 -6.01
N GLU A 84 -3.55 -12.16 -7.05
CA GLU A 84 -2.13 -11.83 -6.94
C GLU A 84 -1.84 -10.34 -7.14
N ASP A 85 -2.86 -9.50 -7.25
CA ASP A 85 -2.71 -8.05 -7.24
C ASP A 85 -2.58 -7.59 -5.79
N LEU A 86 -1.35 -7.43 -5.32
CA LEU A 86 -1.07 -7.22 -3.90
C LEU A 86 -0.32 -5.92 -3.67
N LEU A 87 -0.73 -5.20 -2.64
CA LEU A 87 0.17 -4.28 -1.95
C LEU A 87 0.77 -5.07 -0.81
N VAL A 88 2.09 -5.09 -0.69
CA VAL A 88 2.77 -5.81 0.39
C VAL A 88 3.53 -4.80 1.24
N LEU A 89 3.19 -4.74 2.51
CA LEU A 89 3.80 -3.82 3.47
C LEU A 89 4.61 -4.61 4.48
N TYR A 90 5.82 -4.16 4.74
CA TYR A 90 6.77 -4.89 5.59
C TYR A 90 6.86 -4.24 6.97
N TYR A 91 6.64 -5.06 7.99
CA TYR A 91 6.68 -4.66 9.39
C TYR A 91 7.70 -5.55 10.09
N PRO A 92 8.96 -5.11 10.27
CA PRO A 92 9.97 -5.94 10.94
C PRO A 92 9.65 -6.18 12.41
N GLN A 93 8.97 -5.24 13.07
CA GLN A 93 8.65 -5.34 14.48
C GLN A 93 7.31 -6.04 14.69
N GLN A 94 7.29 -7.14 15.40
CA GLN A 94 6.07 -7.92 15.61
C GLN A 94 4.97 -7.12 16.27
N ALA A 95 5.30 -6.34 17.30
CA ALA A 95 4.30 -5.54 18.00
C ALA A 95 3.63 -4.51 17.08
N ALA A 96 4.39 -3.86 16.22
CA ALA A 96 3.87 -2.91 15.24
C ALA A 96 3.00 -3.62 14.20
N TRP A 97 3.42 -4.79 13.76
CA TRP A 97 2.66 -5.60 12.80
C TRP A 97 1.32 -6.04 13.40
N GLU A 98 1.32 -6.55 14.64
CA GLU A 98 0.09 -6.97 15.31
C GLU A 98 -0.88 -5.80 15.50
N ALA A 99 -0.35 -4.65 15.90
CA ALA A 99 -1.17 -3.44 16.09
C ALA A 99 -1.80 -2.99 14.75
N GLN A 100 -1.03 -3.07 13.67
CA GLN A 100 -1.56 -2.67 12.37
C GLN A 100 -2.60 -3.65 11.85
N CYS A 101 -2.41 -4.95 12.07
CA CYS A 101 -3.42 -5.95 11.73
C CYS A 101 -4.72 -5.69 12.50
N ALA A 102 -4.63 -5.37 13.79
CA ALA A 102 -5.81 -5.02 14.59
C ALA A 102 -6.51 -3.77 14.05
N ALA A 103 -5.74 -2.76 13.63
CA ALA A 103 -6.31 -1.56 13.00
C ALA A 103 -7.02 -1.87 11.70
N MET A 104 -6.47 -2.77 10.89
CA MET A 104 -7.10 -3.22 9.64
C MET A 104 -8.44 -3.91 9.92
N ASP A 105 -8.48 -4.79 10.90
CA ASP A 105 -9.73 -5.44 11.32
C ASP A 105 -10.77 -4.40 11.74
N ALA A 106 -10.37 -3.47 12.59
CA ALA A 106 -11.25 -2.43 13.10
C ALA A 106 -11.75 -1.49 11.99
N ALA A 107 -10.94 -1.28 10.96
CA ALA A 107 -11.31 -0.42 9.83
C ALA A 107 -12.27 -1.10 8.84
N GLY A 108 -12.54 -2.39 9.01
CA GLY A 108 -13.48 -3.10 8.16
C GLY A 108 -12.86 -3.93 7.05
N PHE A 109 -11.54 -4.02 6.98
CA PHE A 109 -10.91 -4.97 6.08
C PHE A 109 -11.17 -6.39 6.57
N LEU A 110 -11.29 -7.34 5.64
CA LEU A 110 -11.52 -8.73 5.98
C LEU A 110 -10.26 -9.54 5.72
N ARG A 111 -9.94 -10.43 6.64
CA ARG A 111 -8.82 -11.35 6.46
C ARG A 111 -9.23 -12.46 5.50
N VAL A 112 -8.36 -12.77 4.56
CA VAL A 112 -8.56 -13.87 3.62
C VAL A 112 -7.30 -14.72 3.58
N THR A 113 -7.46 -15.99 3.18
CA THR A 113 -6.32 -16.86 2.93
C THR A 113 -5.64 -16.38 1.65
N ALA A 114 -4.34 -16.21 1.70
CA ALA A 114 -3.58 -15.79 0.53
C ALA A 114 -3.65 -16.86 -0.57
N PHE A 115 -3.71 -16.41 -1.82
CA PHE A 115 -3.64 -17.35 -2.95
C PHE A 115 -2.26 -18.02 -2.99
N ASN A 116 -1.19 -17.26 -2.80
CA ASN A 116 0.15 -17.80 -2.71
C ASN A 116 0.46 -18.10 -1.23
N PRO A 117 0.69 -19.38 -0.86
CA PRO A 117 0.95 -19.76 0.54
C PRO A 117 2.16 -19.04 1.16
N TYR A 118 3.05 -18.52 0.36
CA TYR A 118 4.19 -17.75 0.84
C TYR A 118 3.75 -16.61 1.78
N TRP A 119 2.64 -15.95 1.46
CA TRP A 119 2.14 -14.81 2.24
C TRP A 119 1.45 -15.23 3.53
N GLU A 120 1.20 -16.54 3.73
CA GLU A 120 0.62 -17.04 4.98
C GLU A 120 1.66 -17.30 6.05
N VAL A 121 2.94 -17.46 5.67
CA VAL A 121 3.99 -17.86 6.64
C VAL A 121 4.27 -16.74 7.63
N ASN A 122 4.44 -15.52 7.17
CA ASN A 122 4.78 -14.36 8.00
C ASN A 122 3.81 -13.20 7.80
N GLY A 123 2.69 -13.41 7.17
CA GLY A 123 1.80 -12.33 6.78
C GLY A 123 0.34 -12.62 6.99
N VAL A 124 -0.44 -11.56 6.91
CA VAL A 124 -1.91 -11.61 6.88
C VAL A 124 -2.34 -10.85 5.64
N THR A 125 -3.26 -11.45 4.88
CA THR A 125 -3.83 -10.83 3.68
C THR A 125 -5.20 -10.27 4.02
N PHE A 126 -5.41 -9.00 3.70
CA PHE A 126 -6.67 -8.30 3.91
C PHE A 126 -7.28 -7.91 2.57
N VAL A 127 -8.61 -7.95 2.48
CA VAL A 127 -9.32 -7.41 1.32
C VAL A 127 -10.13 -6.20 1.72
N ASP A 128 -10.22 -5.23 0.82
CA ASP A 128 -11.09 -4.08 0.99
C ASP A 128 -12.50 -4.35 0.42
N ARG A 129 -13.31 -3.31 0.35
CA ARG A 129 -14.71 -3.39 -0.12
C ARG A 129 -14.83 -3.85 -1.58
N ASP A 130 -13.82 -3.62 -2.38
CA ASP A 130 -13.83 -3.89 -3.82
C ASP A 130 -12.98 -5.08 -4.20
N GLY A 131 -12.38 -5.77 -3.23
CA GLY A 131 -11.58 -6.96 -3.46
C GLY A 131 -10.09 -6.72 -3.64
N TYR A 132 -9.62 -5.49 -3.50
CA TYR A 132 -8.18 -5.20 -3.53
C TYR A 132 -7.52 -5.74 -2.28
N ARG A 133 -6.36 -6.38 -2.47
CA ARG A 133 -5.66 -7.08 -1.40
C ARG A 133 -4.43 -6.32 -0.92
N THR A 134 -4.24 -6.32 0.40
CA THR A 134 -3.04 -5.79 1.05
C THR A 134 -2.51 -6.86 1.99
N VAL A 135 -1.23 -7.17 1.87
CA VAL A 135 -0.54 -8.12 2.76
C VAL A 135 0.28 -7.31 3.76
N LEU A 136 0.08 -7.58 5.03
CA LEU A 136 0.93 -7.07 6.10
C LEU A 136 1.90 -8.18 6.49
N GLN A 137 3.17 -7.99 6.14
CA GLN A 137 4.21 -9.01 6.27
C GLN A 137 5.10 -8.69 7.46
N ASN A 138 5.17 -9.60 8.42
CA ASN A 138 6.01 -9.44 9.60
C ASN A 138 7.45 -9.85 9.27
N ARG A 139 8.11 -9.03 8.47
CA ARG A 139 9.50 -9.24 8.05
C ARG A 139 10.12 -7.91 7.66
N ALA A 140 11.43 -7.86 7.70
CA ALA A 140 12.18 -6.78 7.08
C ALA A 140 12.35 -7.07 5.58
N TRP A 141 12.54 -6.03 4.81
CA TRP A 141 12.92 -6.15 3.41
C TRP A 141 14.20 -5.37 3.18
N GLY A 142 15.27 -6.10 2.92
CA GLY A 142 16.57 -5.49 2.67
C GLY A 142 17.07 -4.64 3.84
N MET A 143 18.13 -3.91 3.63
CA MET A 143 18.73 -3.04 4.65
C MET A 143 17.85 -1.83 4.95
N VAL A 144 16.91 -1.50 4.06
CA VAL A 144 16.05 -0.33 4.20
C VAL A 144 15.11 -0.46 5.40
N CYS A 145 14.64 -1.67 5.71
CA CYS A 145 13.72 -1.91 6.81
C CYS A 145 14.42 -2.27 8.11
N ASP A 146 15.75 -2.28 8.13
CA ASP A 146 16.52 -2.74 9.27
C ASP A 146 16.80 -1.61 10.26
N SER A 147 15.74 -0.96 10.74
CA SER A 147 15.87 0.12 11.71
C SER A 147 16.24 -0.39 13.11
N SER A 148 16.11 -1.69 13.36
CA SER A 148 16.44 -2.31 14.64
C SER A 148 17.79 -3.02 14.62
N GLY A 149 18.52 -2.97 13.52
CA GLY A 149 19.74 -3.71 13.35
C GLY A 149 19.54 -5.17 12.93
N MET A 150 18.35 -5.56 12.57
CA MET A 150 18.05 -6.92 12.12
C MET A 150 18.38 -7.07 10.64
N ALA A 151 19.14 -8.08 10.30
CA ALA A 151 19.46 -8.35 8.92
C ALA A 151 18.22 -8.80 8.15
N ALA A 152 18.09 -8.33 6.92
CA ALA A 152 17.06 -8.79 6.03
C ALA A 152 17.34 -10.20 5.53
N SER A 153 16.33 -10.96 5.29
CA SER A 153 16.48 -12.32 4.81
C SER A 153 15.65 -12.55 3.54
#